data_6146a32334b0d638ef48e167f3ad5771
#
_entry.id   6146a32334b0d638ef48e167f3ad5771
#
_cell.length_a   1.000
_cell.length_b   1.000
_cell.length_c   1.000
_cell.angle_alpha   90.00
_cell.angle_beta   90.00
_cell.angle_gamma   90.00
#
_symmetry.space_group_name_H-M   'P 1'
#
loop_
_entity.id
_entity.type
_entity.pdbx_description
1 polymer ?
#
loop_
_entity_poly.entity_id
_entity_poly.type
_entity_poly.pdbx_seq_one_letter_code
_entity_poly.pdbx_strand_id
1 'polypeptide(L)'
;MGVELKNNLKQAWWKAMVWQRDDVEGLDASLLTSPNVLKYSGHEDTFTDPLSDCKDCKSRWREDQLTDGICPNCGSKNLTEARPFNLMFKTSIGPVDDGSSYAYLRPETAQQIFTNFKNVLDSTNRAVPFGVAQMGKSFRNEITPGKFIFRVREFEQMELEFFCKPDADEEWFKYWVQSRIDWWLEQGIKKENLEVFEAPQDDLSHYSKATTDLSLIHI
;
A
#
# COMPACT_ATOMS: atom_id res chain seq x y z
N MET A 1 -23.39 -8.46 4.28
CA MET A 1 -22.32 -9.44 4.57
C MET A 1 -20.92 -8.82 4.42
N GLY A 2 -20.51 -8.29 3.27
CA GLY A 2 -19.13 -7.79 3.05
C GLY A 2 -18.68 -6.67 3.98
N VAL A 3 -19.54 -5.70 4.32
CA VAL A 3 -19.20 -4.60 5.25
C VAL A 3 -18.91 -5.13 6.64
N GLU A 4 -19.73 -6.04 7.16
CA GLU A 4 -19.52 -6.63 8.48
C GLU A 4 -18.27 -7.50 8.53
N LEU A 5 -18.01 -8.30 7.48
CA LEU A 5 -16.78 -9.08 7.37
C LEU A 5 -15.54 -8.16 7.41
N LYS A 6 -15.56 -7.07 6.63
CA LYS A 6 -14.47 -6.09 6.63
C LYS A 6 -14.27 -5.45 8.00
N ASN A 7 -15.35 -5.02 8.66
CA ASN A 7 -15.28 -4.41 9.99
C ASN A 7 -14.74 -5.39 11.03
N ASN A 8 -15.20 -6.64 11.01
CA ASN A 8 -14.72 -7.68 11.92
C ASN A 8 -13.23 -7.95 11.71
N LEU A 9 -12.78 -8.04 10.46
CA LEU A 9 -11.36 -8.23 10.14
C LEU A 9 -10.51 -7.05 10.65
N LYS A 10 -10.94 -5.82 10.42
CA LYS A 10 -10.26 -4.62 10.92
C LYS A 10 -10.17 -4.60 12.45
N GLN A 11 -11.26 -4.95 13.13
CA GLN A 11 -11.27 -5.02 14.59
C GLN A 11 -10.36 -6.13 15.13
N ALA A 12 -10.40 -7.31 14.51
CA ALA A 12 -9.52 -8.42 14.88
C ALA A 12 -8.04 -8.05 14.70
N TRP A 13 -7.69 -7.40 13.58
CA TRP A 13 -6.33 -6.94 13.33
C TRP A 13 -5.90 -5.87 14.34
N TRP A 14 -6.73 -4.85 14.59
CA TRP A 14 -6.42 -3.79 15.55
C TRP A 14 -6.24 -4.31 16.96
N LYS A 15 -7.10 -5.24 17.34
CA LYS A 15 -7.00 -5.92 18.63
C LYS A 15 -5.66 -6.65 18.78
N ALA A 16 -5.28 -7.43 17.78
CA ALA A 16 -4.06 -8.23 17.80
C ALA A 16 -2.78 -7.38 17.69
N MET A 17 -2.83 -6.30 16.88
CA MET A 17 -1.64 -5.48 16.59
C MET A 17 -1.43 -4.34 17.57
N VAL A 18 -2.49 -3.80 18.18
CA VAL A 18 -2.39 -2.62 19.04
C VAL A 18 -2.82 -2.94 20.46
N TRP A 19 -4.03 -3.46 20.69
CA TRP A 19 -4.54 -3.58 22.05
C TRP A 19 -3.91 -4.70 22.87
N GLN A 20 -3.48 -5.77 22.23
CA GLN A 20 -2.88 -6.94 22.87
C GLN A 20 -1.34 -6.88 22.95
N ARG A 21 -0.75 -5.75 22.55
CA ARG A 21 0.70 -5.55 22.53
C ARG A 21 1.08 -4.31 23.32
N ASP A 22 2.15 -4.44 24.10
CA ASP A 22 2.73 -3.31 24.85
C ASP A 22 3.78 -2.54 24.05
N ASP A 23 4.15 -3.05 22.86
CA ASP A 23 5.23 -2.52 22.02
C ASP A 23 4.71 -1.93 20.69
N VAL A 24 3.42 -1.66 20.57
CA VAL A 24 2.83 -1.03 19.37
C VAL A 24 1.87 0.09 19.75
N GLU A 25 2.03 1.23 19.08
CA GLU A 25 1.16 2.40 19.21
C GLU A 25 0.21 2.51 18.00
N GLY A 26 -1.01 2.94 18.25
CA GLY A 26 -1.99 3.22 17.21
C GLY A 26 -1.88 4.65 16.68
N LEU A 27 -1.97 4.84 15.37
CA LEU A 27 -1.94 6.13 14.70
C LEU A 27 -3.16 6.27 13.77
N ASP A 28 -3.75 7.45 13.75
CA ASP A 28 -4.72 7.87 12.73
C ASP A 28 -4.26 9.19 12.13
N ALA A 29 -3.59 9.12 10.99
CA ALA A 29 -3.01 10.27 10.32
C ALA A 29 -3.88 10.77 9.17
N SER A 30 -3.64 12.02 8.74
CA SER A 30 -4.37 12.70 7.68
C SER A 30 -4.32 11.98 6.34
N LEU A 31 -5.42 12.02 5.59
CA LEU A 31 -5.49 11.56 4.20
C LEU A 31 -4.76 12.54 3.25
N LEU A 32 -4.81 13.83 3.57
CA LEU A 32 -4.11 14.86 2.81
C LEU A 32 -2.63 14.84 3.15
N THR A 33 -1.81 14.66 2.14
CA THR A 33 -0.35 14.53 2.27
C THR A 33 0.35 15.69 1.59
N SER A 34 1.30 16.28 2.29
CA SER A 34 2.16 17.34 1.72
C SER A 34 2.96 16.80 0.52
N PRO A 35 3.09 17.57 -0.57
CA PRO A 35 3.93 17.20 -1.70
C PRO A 35 5.38 16.86 -1.29
N ASN A 36 5.92 17.57 -0.31
CA ASN A 36 7.27 17.31 0.18
C ASN A 36 7.45 15.88 0.72
N VAL A 37 6.45 15.34 1.42
CA VAL A 37 6.51 13.96 1.92
C VAL A 37 6.66 12.98 0.77
N LEU A 38 5.83 13.14 -0.28
CA LEU A 38 5.82 12.24 -1.44
C LEU A 38 7.03 12.47 -2.38
N LYS A 39 7.58 13.66 -2.40
CA LYS A 39 8.83 13.97 -3.09
C LYS A 39 10.02 13.26 -2.41
N TYR A 40 10.16 13.39 -1.09
CA TYR A 40 11.28 12.77 -0.36
C TYR A 40 11.18 11.25 -0.26
N SER A 41 9.98 10.68 -0.32
CA SER A 41 9.76 9.23 -0.41
C SER A 41 9.89 8.68 -1.84
N GLY A 42 10.13 9.54 -2.85
CA GLY A 42 10.30 9.14 -4.25
C GLY A 42 9.00 8.91 -5.03
N HIS A 43 7.84 8.96 -4.39
CA HIS A 43 6.54 8.71 -5.06
C HIS A 43 6.23 9.71 -6.17
N GLU A 44 6.65 10.95 -6.04
CA GLU A 44 6.37 11.97 -7.05
C GLU A 44 7.02 11.60 -8.40
N ASP A 45 8.19 11.00 -8.38
CA ASP A 45 8.97 10.68 -9.58
C ASP A 45 8.76 9.25 -10.09
N THR A 46 8.53 8.28 -9.21
CA THR A 46 8.56 6.86 -9.56
C THR A 46 7.24 6.13 -9.45
N PHE A 47 6.23 6.72 -8.79
CA PHE A 47 4.93 6.07 -8.60
C PHE A 47 4.05 6.20 -9.86
N THR A 48 4.49 5.54 -10.92
CA THR A 48 3.87 5.63 -12.26
C THR A 48 3.62 4.25 -12.86
N ASP A 49 2.51 4.14 -13.61
CA ASP A 49 2.26 3.01 -14.51
C ASP A 49 2.46 3.44 -15.96
N PRO A 50 2.96 2.56 -16.84
CA PRO A 50 3.05 2.84 -18.28
C PRO A 50 1.65 2.82 -18.90
N LEU A 51 1.24 3.95 -19.49
CA LEU A 51 -0.06 4.19 -20.09
C LEU A 51 0.04 4.29 -21.60
N SER A 52 -0.75 3.49 -22.33
CA SER A 52 -0.95 3.61 -23.79
C SER A 52 -2.40 3.92 -24.12
N ASP A 53 -2.62 4.81 -25.09
CA ASP A 53 -3.95 5.14 -25.62
C ASP A 53 -4.18 4.39 -26.94
N CYS A 54 -5.35 3.78 -27.10
CA CYS A 54 -5.78 3.31 -28.42
C CYS A 54 -6.24 4.49 -29.27
N LYS A 55 -5.59 4.73 -30.42
CA LYS A 55 -5.90 5.86 -31.29
C LYS A 55 -7.26 5.71 -31.97
N ASP A 56 -7.77 4.48 -32.09
CA ASP A 56 -9.04 4.20 -32.80
C ASP A 56 -10.25 4.31 -31.85
N CYS A 57 -10.28 3.59 -30.74
CA CYS A 57 -11.43 3.61 -29.82
C CYS A 57 -11.25 4.52 -28.61
N LYS A 58 -10.10 5.20 -28.46
CA LYS A 58 -9.77 6.12 -27.37
C LYS A 58 -9.74 5.48 -25.97
N SER A 59 -9.76 4.15 -25.89
CA SER A 59 -9.55 3.44 -24.62
C SER A 59 -8.11 3.57 -24.15
N ARG A 60 -7.93 3.56 -22.82
CA ARG A 60 -6.63 3.67 -22.16
C ARG A 60 -6.32 2.38 -21.43
N TRP A 61 -5.08 1.95 -21.54
CA TRP A 61 -4.62 0.67 -21.00
C TRP A 61 -3.25 0.80 -20.37
N ARG A 62 -3.02 0.04 -19.33
CA ARG A 62 -1.66 -0.22 -18.86
C ARG A 62 -0.97 -1.13 -19.88
N GLU A 63 0.33 -0.94 -20.06
CA GLU A 63 1.10 -1.70 -21.05
C GLU A 63 1.07 -3.21 -20.79
N ASP A 64 1.08 -3.63 -19.51
CA ASP A 64 0.99 -5.04 -19.11
C ASP A 64 -0.36 -5.71 -19.44
N GLN A 65 -1.37 -4.93 -19.80
CA GLN A 65 -2.69 -5.41 -20.22
C GLN A 65 -2.82 -5.56 -21.74
N LEU A 66 -1.81 -5.12 -22.48
CA LEU A 66 -1.80 -5.18 -23.95
C LEU A 66 -1.11 -6.48 -24.41
N THR A 67 -1.89 -7.54 -24.60
CA THR A 67 -1.38 -8.79 -25.18
C THR A 67 -1.04 -8.56 -26.66
N ASP A 68 0.20 -8.84 -27.09
CA ASP A 68 0.71 -8.67 -28.44
C ASP A 68 0.54 -7.25 -29.02
N GLY A 69 0.46 -6.22 -28.16
CA GLY A 69 0.24 -4.84 -28.58
C GLY A 69 -1.14 -4.60 -29.21
N ILE A 70 -2.15 -5.36 -28.78
CA ILE A 70 -3.53 -5.28 -29.29
C ILE A 70 -4.43 -4.63 -28.22
N CYS A 71 -5.25 -3.68 -28.66
CA CYS A 71 -6.26 -3.07 -27.81
C CYS A 71 -7.34 -4.09 -27.42
N PRO A 72 -7.53 -4.39 -26.12
CA PRO A 72 -8.54 -5.37 -25.69
C PRO A 72 -9.98 -4.97 -26.01
N ASN A 73 -10.25 -3.69 -26.23
CA ASN A 73 -11.59 -3.18 -26.49
C ASN A 73 -12.01 -3.28 -27.98
N CYS A 74 -11.11 -3.04 -28.92
CA CYS A 74 -11.46 -2.98 -30.35
C CYS A 74 -10.57 -3.81 -31.27
N GLY A 75 -9.57 -4.52 -30.73
CA GLY A 75 -8.66 -5.35 -31.52
C GLY A 75 -7.62 -4.58 -32.36
N SER A 76 -7.56 -3.26 -32.26
CA SER A 76 -6.62 -2.43 -33.01
C SER A 76 -5.20 -2.54 -32.46
N LYS A 77 -4.21 -2.46 -33.37
CA LYS A 77 -2.78 -2.28 -33.07
C LYS A 77 -2.34 -0.82 -33.10
N ASN A 78 -3.24 0.11 -33.39
CA ASN A 78 -2.94 1.52 -33.49
C ASN A 78 -2.92 2.18 -32.11
N LEU A 79 -1.84 1.91 -31.36
CA LEU A 79 -1.62 2.42 -30.02
C LEU A 79 -0.62 3.59 -30.04
N THR A 80 -0.64 4.41 -29.00
CA THR A 80 0.44 5.35 -28.71
C THR A 80 1.62 4.61 -28.08
N GLU A 81 2.79 5.22 -28.14
CA GLU A 81 3.88 4.83 -27.28
C GLU A 81 3.45 4.95 -25.81
N ALA A 82 3.97 4.05 -24.97
CA ALA A 82 3.72 4.09 -23.54
C ALA A 82 4.35 5.36 -22.92
N ARG A 83 3.61 6.00 -22.03
CA ARG A 83 4.10 7.16 -21.27
C ARG A 83 3.83 6.94 -19.78
N PRO A 84 4.69 7.46 -18.89
CA PRO A 84 4.46 7.35 -17.45
C PRO A 84 3.18 8.10 -17.06
N PHE A 85 2.34 7.46 -16.28
CA PHE A 85 1.13 8.02 -15.70
C PHE A 85 1.24 7.93 -14.18
N ASN A 86 1.32 9.08 -13.52
CA ASN A 86 1.43 9.12 -12.05
C ASN A 86 0.10 8.73 -11.41
N LEU A 87 0.14 7.78 -10.48
CA LEU A 87 -1.04 7.21 -9.83
C LEU A 87 -1.55 8.02 -8.65
N MET A 88 -0.92 9.13 -8.30
CA MET A 88 -1.38 9.95 -7.17
C MET A 88 -2.53 10.87 -7.55
N PHE A 89 -3.53 10.97 -6.67
CA PHE A 89 -4.56 11.99 -6.77
C PHE A 89 -4.06 13.31 -6.19
N LYS A 90 -3.99 14.33 -7.02
CA LYS A 90 -3.67 15.71 -6.64
C LYS A 90 -4.97 16.50 -6.41
N THR A 91 -5.01 17.31 -5.36
CA THR A 91 -6.14 18.19 -5.04
C THR A 91 -5.66 19.58 -4.65
N SER A 92 -6.39 20.61 -5.04
CA SER A 92 -6.15 21.98 -4.60
C SER A 92 -6.52 22.15 -3.14
N ILE A 93 -5.77 22.99 -2.41
CA ILE A 93 -6.06 23.37 -1.02
C ILE A 93 -6.10 24.88 -0.92
N GLY A 94 -6.95 25.38 0.00
CA GLY A 94 -7.17 26.82 0.17
C GLY A 94 -8.32 27.36 -0.69
N PRO A 95 -8.55 28.68 -0.62
CA PRO A 95 -9.74 29.31 -1.21
C PRO A 95 -9.60 29.59 -2.72
N VAL A 96 -8.38 29.52 -3.27
CA VAL A 96 -8.10 29.81 -4.69
C VAL A 96 -7.47 28.62 -5.35
N ASP A 97 -8.01 28.19 -6.48
CA ASP A 97 -7.46 27.11 -7.29
C ASP A 97 -6.62 27.68 -8.44
N ASP A 98 -5.43 28.15 -8.12
CA ASP A 98 -4.45 28.68 -9.06
C ASP A 98 -3.26 27.72 -9.27
N GLY A 99 -3.33 26.54 -8.68
CA GLY A 99 -2.28 25.51 -8.74
C GLY A 99 -1.06 25.80 -7.83
N SER A 100 -1.06 26.93 -7.11
CA SER A 100 0.06 27.30 -6.22
C SER A 100 0.06 26.50 -4.92
N SER A 101 -1.11 26.05 -4.48
CA SER A 101 -1.29 25.31 -3.23
C SER A 101 -2.04 24.01 -3.49
N TYR A 102 -1.38 22.89 -3.25
CA TYR A 102 -1.97 21.58 -3.46
C TYR A 102 -1.49 20.55 -2.45
N ALA A 103 -2.25 19.48 -2.33
CA ALA A 103 -1.89 18.28 -1.60
C ALA A 103 -2.18 17.05 -2.46
N TYR A 104 -1.68 15.93 -2.02
CA TYR A 104 -2.06 14.63 -2.56
C TYR A 104 -2.96 13.88 -1.59
N LEU A 105 -3.89 13.08 -2.11
CA LEU A 105 -4.49 12.01 -1.32
C LEU A 105 -3.44 10.91 -1.17
N ARG A 106 -3.20 10.45 0.06
CA ARG A 106 -2.11 9.47 0.32
C ARG A 106 -2.27 8.22 -0.53
N PRO A 107 -1.22 7.77 -1.25
CA PRO A 107 -1.24 6.54 -2.04
C PRO A 107 -1.11 5.27 -1.19
N GLU A 108 -0.61 5.43 0.04
CA GLU A 108 -0.44 4.37 1.05
C GLU A 108 -0.34 5.00 2.45
N THR A 109 -0.40 4.18 3.48
CA THR A 109 -0.40 4.64 4.87
C THR A 109 1.00 4.75 5.50
N ALA A 110 2.03 4.18 4.87
CA ALA A 110 3.40 4.11 5.41
C ALA A 110 4.03 5.48 5.70
N GLN A 111 3.95 6.43 4.76
CA GLN A 111 4.63 7.71 4.88
C GLN A 111 4.19 8.51 6.11
N GLN A 112 2.91 8.43 6.48
CA GLN A 112 2.43 9.10 7.68
C GLN A 112 2.95 8.45 8.96
N ILE A 113 3.22 7.16 8.95
CA ILE A 113 3.88 6.49 10.09
C ILE A 113 5.30 7.06 10.25
N PHE A 114 6.07 7.09 9.18
CA PHE A 114 7.44 7.63 9.21
C PHE A 114 7.49 9.11 9.60
N THR A 115 6.62 9.95 9.04
CA THR A 115 6.58 11.38 9.37
C THR A 115 6.14 11.65 10.80
N ASN A 116 5.35 10.76 11.41
CA ASN A 116 4.94 10.87 12.80
C ASN A 116 5.80 10.07 13.78
N PHE A 117 6.82 9.36 13.31
CA PHE A 117 7.67 8.53 14.17
C PHE A 117 8.20 9.31 15.40
N LYS A 118 8.78 10.49 15.16
CA LYS A 118 9.31 11.31 16.26
C LYS A 118 8.21 11.81 17.20
N ASN A 119 7.04 12.18 16.68
CA ASN A 119 5.92 12.63 17.49
C ASN A 119 5.41 11.49 18.39
N VAL A 120 5.31 10.27 17.87
CA VAL A 120 4.92 9.09 18.65
C VAL A 120 5.96 8.79 19.69
N LEU A 121 7.25 8.76 19.32
CA LEU A 121 8.37 8.52 20.24
C LEU A 121 8.34 9.48 21.43
N ASP A 122 8.23 10.78 21.15
CA ASP A 122 8.28 11.84 22.17
C ASP A 122 7.01 11.83 23.07
N SER A 123 5.83 11.57 22.48
CA SER A 123 4.55 11.62 23.22
C SER A 123 4.31 10.38 24.09
N THR A 124 4.82 9.23 23.69
CA THR A 124 4.63 7.96 24.39
C THR A 124 5.84 7.57 25.25
N ASN A 125 6.93 8.31 25.15
CA ASN A 125 8.21 8.02 25.83
C ASN A 125 8.72 6.60 25.53
N ARG A 126 8.52 6.14 24.29
CA ARG A 126 8.97 4.83 23.82
C ARG A 126 10.46 4.81 23.51
N ALA A 127 11.02 3.62 23.52
CA ALA A 127 12.34 3.33 22.97
C ALA A 127 12.23 2.13 22.03
N VAL A 128 13.09 2.05 21.01
CA VAL A 128 13.14 0.88 20.13
C VAL A 128 13.53 -0.39 20.90
N PRO A 129 12.91 -1.55 20.65
CA PRO A 129 11.98 -1.82 19.56
C PRO A 129 10.53 -1.42 19.89
N PHE A 130 9.83 -0.82 18.94
CA PHE A 130 8.39 -0.60 19.01
C PHE A 130 7.79 -0.41 17.62
N GLY A 131 6.49 -0.63 17.49
CA GLY A 131 5.75 -0.46 16.26
C GLY A 131 4.77 0.70 16.30
N VAL A 132 4.41 1.17 15.11
CA VAL A 132 3.29 2.10 14.90
C VAL A 132 2.35 1.48 13.87
N ALA A 133 1.09 1.32 14.25
CA ALA A 133 0.06 0.71 13.43
C ALA A 133 -0.98 1.74 12.99
N GLN A 134 -1.43 1.63 11.76
CA GLN A 134 -2.46 2.50 11.18
C GLN A 134 -3.42 1.69 10.32
N MET A 135 -4.70 2.03 10.38
CA MET A 135 -5.70 1.58 9.42
C MET A 135 -6.33 2.78 8.76
N GLY A 136 -6.57 2.72 7.47
CA GLY A 136 -7.27 3.81 6.82
C GLY A 136 -7.29 3.70 5.31
N LYS A 137 -7.96 4.67 4.72
CA LYS A 137 -8.08 4.77 3.26
C LYS A 137 -6.79 5.26 2.63
N SER A 138 -6.54 4.69 1.43
CA SER A 138 -5.51 5.11 0.51
C SER A 138 -6.09 5.22 -0.91
N PHE A 139 -5.42 5.96 -1.78
CA PHE A 139 -5.97 6.35 -3.06
C PHE A 139 -4.90 6.20 -4.16
N ARG A 140 -5.25 5.46 -5.21
CA ARG A 140 -4.41 5.33 -6.41
C ARG A 140 -5.25 5.55 -7.63
N ASN A 141 -4.87 6.49 -8.47
CA ASN A 141 -5.60 6.82 -9.71
C ASN A 141 -5.37 5.75 -10.77
N GLU A 142 -5.84 4.56 -10.49
CA GLU A 142 -5.70 3.38 -11.37
C GLU A 142 -6.20 3.67 -12.78
N ILE A 143 -5.39 3.35 -13.78
CA ILE A 143 -5.75 3.52 -15.20
C ILE A 143 -6.97 2.66 -15.53
N THR A 144 -6.93 1.39 -15.12
CA THR A 144 -7.98 0.41 -15.39
C THR A 144 -8.42 -0.30 -14.11
N PRO A 145 -9.35 0.28 -13.34
CA PRO A 145 -9.99 -0.44 -12.23
C PRO A 145 -10.68 -1.71 -12.73
N GLY A 146 -10.73 -2.75 -11.91
CA GLY A 146 -11.35 -4.00 -12.33
C GLY A 146 -11.43 -5.07 -11.26
N LYS A 147 -12.02 -6.21 -11.63
CA LYS A 147 -12.23 -7.37 -10.76
C LYS A 147 -12.95 -7.00 -9.45
N PHE A 148 -14.09 -6.30 -9.61
CA PHE A 148 -14.93 -5.80 -8.52
C PHE A 148 -14.11 -4.93 -7.55
N ILE A 149 -13.86 -5.35 -6.32
CA ILE A 149 -13.11 -4.60 -5.30
C ILE A 149 -11.61 -4.91 -5.29
N PHE A 150 -11.11 -5.74 -6.20
CA PHE A 150 -9.71 -6.15 -6.19
C PHE A 150 -8.77 -5.00 -6.59
N ARG A 151 -9.13 -4.23 -7.64
CA ARG A 151 -8.36 -3.07 -8.09
C ARG A 151 -9.28 -1.85 -8.21
N VAL A 152 -9.24 -1.00 -7.22
CA VAL A 152 -10.09 0.19 -7.07
C VAL A 152 -9.25 1.42 -6.76
N ARG A 153 -9.78 2.61 -7.04
CA ARG A 153 -9.07 3.88 -6.81
C ARG A 153 -9.06 4.32 -5.36
N GLU A 154 -9.99 3.84 -4.57
CA GLU A 154 -10.09 4.07 -3.13
C GLU A 154 -10.16 2.72 -2.42
N PHE A 155 -9.21 2.44 -1.55
CA PHE A 155 -9.11 1.17 -0.82
C PHE A 155 -8.70 1.41 0.63
N GLU A 156 -8.68 0.38 1.43
CA GLU A 156 -8.22 0.45 2.82
C GLU A 156 -6.97 -0.41 3.00
N GLN A 157 -6.05 0.10 3.81
CA GLN A 157 -4.86 -0.62 4.27
C GLN A 157 -4.89 -0.76 5.79
N MET A 158 -4.29 -1.82 6.27
CA MET A 158 -3.91 -2.05 7.66
C MET A 158 -2.40 -2.25 7.64
N GLU A 159 -1.66 -1.33 8.22
CA GLU A 159 -0.21 -1.25 8.12
C GLU A 159 0.42 -1.10 9.49
N LEU A 160 1.55 -1.75 9.71
CA LEU A 160 2.34 -1.67 10.92
C LEU A 160 3.81 -1.59 10.53
N GLU A 161 4.45 -0.50 10.95
CA GLU A 161 5.89 -0.31 10.83
C GLU A 161 6.54 -0.60 12.20
N PHE A 162 7.42 -1.59 12.25
CA PHE A 162 8.09 -1.97 13.48
C PHE A 162 9.56 -1.55 13.44
N PHE A 163 9.93 -0.68 14.35
CA PHE A 163 11.25 -0.06 14.42
C PHE A 163 12.13 -0.81 15.41
N CYS A 164 13.24 -1.34 14.96
CA CYS A 164 14.21 -2.06 15.77
C CYS A 164 15.63 -1.58 15.51
N LYS A 165 16.58 -2.08 16.30
CA LYS A 165 18.01 -1.83 16.04
C LYS A 165 18.46 -2.62 14.81
N PRO A 166 19.46 -2.12 14.04
CA PRO A 166 19.93 -2.78 12.81
C PRO A 166 20.44 -4.22 13.01
N ASP A 167 20.95 -4.56 14.17
CA ASP A 167 21.47 -5.88 14.52
C ASP A 167 20.38 -6.87 14.98
N ALA A 168 19.15 -6.41 15.14
CA ALA A 168 18.01 -7.23 15.53
C ALA A 168 16.99 -7.44 14.39
N ASP A 169 17.24 -6.92 13.21
CA ASP A 169 16.28 -6.91 12.10
C ASP A 169 15.91 -8.32 11.62
N GLU A 170 16.85 -9.25 11.53
CA GLU A 170 16.56 -10.63 11.10
C GLU A 170 15.71 -11.40 12.11
N GLU A 171 15.93 -11.19 13.41
CA GLU A 171 15.14 -11.83 14.46
C GLU A 171 13.70 -11.31 14.42
N TRP A 172 13.53 -10.00 14.35
CA TRP A 172 12.21 -9.38 14.27
C TRP A 172 11.48 -9.72 12.97
N PHE A 173 12.18 -9.82 11.84
CA PHE A 173 11.58 -10.24 10.58
C PHE A 173 10.99 -11.66 10.70
N LYS A 174 11.76 -12.64 11.19
CA LYS A 174 11.28 -14.01 11.42
C LYS A 174 10.11 -14.07 12.38
N TYR A 175 10.18 -13.29 13.47
CA TYR A 175 9.09 -13.18 14.44
C TYR A 175 7.80 -12.67 13.75
N TRP A 176 7.90 -11.59 12.96
CA TRP A 176 6.73 -11.02 12.31
C TRP A 176 6.14 -11.93 11.23
N VAL A 177 6.94 -12.60 10.44
CA VAL A 177 6.47 -13.60 9.46
C VAL A 177 5.66 -14.69 10.18
N GLN A 178 6.21 -15.30 11.23
CA GLN A 178 5.51 -16.34 11.99
C GLN A 178 4.24 -15.80 12.66
N SER A 179 4.34 -14.64 13.29
CA SER A 179 3.19 -13.99 13.93
C SER A 179 2.05 -13.68 12.95
N ARG A 180 2.36 -13.36 11.69
CA ARG A 180 1.33 -13.13 10.65
C ARG A 180 0.70 -14.43 10.18
N ILE A 181 1.49 -15.49 10.03
CA ILE A 181 0.98 -16.83 9.71
C ILE A 181 0.01 -17.28 10.80
N ASP A 182 0.43 -17.24 12.07
CA ASP A 182 -0.38 -17.67 13.20
C ASP A 182 -1.69 -16.88 13.29
N TRP A 183 -1.62 -15.56 13.11
CA TRP A 183 -2.82 -14.72 13.12
C TRP A 183 -3.83 -15.10 12.01
N TRP A 184 -3.37 -15.38 10.79
CA TRP A 184 -4.27 -15.82 9.71
C TRP A 184 -4.92 -17.18 10.01
N LEU A 185 -4.16 -18.11 10.60
CA LEU A 185 -4.70 -19.39 11.03
C LEU A 185 -5.75 -19.22 12.14
N GLU A 186 -5.53 -18.32 13.09
CA GLU A 186 -6.50 -17.95 14.13
C GLU A 186 -7.77 -17.31 13.55
N GLN A 187 -7.68 -16.58 12.44
CA GLN A 187 -8.86 -16.07 11.73
C GLN A 187 -9.62 -17.16 10.94
N GLY A 188 -9.19 -18.41 11.00
CA GLY A 188 -9.85 -19.56 10.38
C GLY A 188 -9.36 -19.86 8.95
N ILE A 189 -8.30 -19.22 8.48
CA ILE A 189 -7.66 -19.62 7.23
C ILE A 189 -6.98 -20.96 7.46
N LYS A 190 -7.27 -21.94 6.59
CA LYS A 190 -6.61 -23.24 6.65
C LYS A 190 -5.17 -23.15 6.17
N LYS A 191 -4.28 -23.88 6.82
CA LYS A 191 -2.85 -23.88 6.46
C LYS A 191 -2.59 -24.24 5.01
N GLU A 192 -3.35 -25.21 4.49
CA GLU A 192 -3.24 -25.62 3.08
C GLU A 192 -3.66 -24.53 2.07
N ASN A 193 -4.35 -23.50 2.51
CA ASN A 193 -4.79 -22.37 1.69
C ASN A 193 -3.90 -21.12 1.87
N LEU A 194 -2.86 -21.21 2.67
CA LEU A 194 -1.92 -20.10 2.92
C LEU A 194 -0.55 -20.47 2.33
N GLU A 195 -0.15 -19.72 1.33
CA GLU A 195 1.19 -19.82 0.74
C GLU A 195 2.11 -18.78 1.34
N VAL A 196 3.30 -19.20 1.70
CA VAL A 196 4.39 -18.33 2.17
C VAL A 196 5.40 -18.23 1.03
N PHE A 197 5.50 -17.06 0.43
CA PHE A 197 6.39 -16.78 -0.70
C PHE A 197 7.50 -15.83 -0.28
N GLU A 198 8.75 -16.30 -0.35
CA GLU A 198 9.93 -15.46 -0.15
C GLU A 198 10.34 -14.85 -1.49
N ALA A 199 10.34 -13.52 -1.58
CA ALA A 199 10.69 -12.84 -2.81
C ALA A 199 12.17 -13.09 -3.19
N PRO A 200 12.46 -13.43 -4.46
CA PRO A 200 13.82 -13.52 -4.96
C PRO A 200 14.59 -12.20 -4.78
N GLN A 201 15.92 -12.29 -4.62
CA GLN A 201 16.76 -11.13 -4.41
C GLN A 201 16.61 -10.06 -5.51
N ASP A 202 16.39 -10.48 -6.75
CA ASP A 202 16.24 -9.61 -7.91
C ASP A 202 14.89 -8.85 -7.94
N ASP A 203 13.90 -9.31 -7.18
CA ASP A 203 12.56 -8.70 -7.07
C ASP A 203 12.44 -7.76 -5.85
N LEU A 204 13.47 -7.69 -5.02
CA LEU A 204 13.44 -6.83 -3.83
C LEU A 204 13.55 -5.35 -4.21
N SER A 205 12.78 -4.52 -3.50
CA SER A 205 12.98 -3.07 -3.55
C SER A 205 14.40 -2.71 -3.09
N HIS A 206 14.98 -1.65 -3.65
CA HIS A 206 16.36 -1.24 -3.38
C HIS A 206 16.70 -0.98 -1.90
N TYR A 207 15.69 -0.76 -1.07
CA TYR A 207 15.82 -0.54 0.39
C TYR A 207 15.52 -1.81 1.20
N SER A 208 15.08 -2.91 0.58
CA SER A 208 14.66 -4.13 1.26
C SER A 208 15.79 -5.16 1.32
N LYS A 209 15.97 -5.80 2.46
CA LYS A 209 16.86 -6.96 2.62
C LYS A 209 16.14 -8.28 2.36
N ALA A 210 14.85 -8.35 2.67
CA ALA A 210 14.01 -9.51 2.49
C ALA A 210 12.54 -9.10 2.41
N THR A 211 11.75 -9.86 1.67
CA THR A 211 10.29 -9.71 1.59
C THR A 211 9.66 -11.09 1.61
N THR A 212 8.63 -11.26 2.43
CA THR A 212 7.82 -12.47 2.49
C THR A 212 6.37 -12.11 2.28
N ASP A 213 5.75 -12.67 1.26
CA ASP A 213 4.33 -12.53 1.00
C ASP A 213 3.56 -13.71 1.59
N LEU A 214 2.42 -13.42 2.18
CA LEU A 214 1.44 -14.42 2.62
C LEU A 214 0.24 -14.33 1.69
N SER A 215 0.12 -15.30 0.80
CA SER A 215 -0.93 -15.34 -0.22
C SER A 215 -1.96 -16.41 0.10
N LEU A 216 -3.24 -16.09 -0.16
CA LEU A 216 -4.30 -17.09 -0.15
C LEU A 216 -4.26 -17.83 -1.48
N ILE A 217 -4.01 -19.14 -1.42
CA ILE A 217 -4.18 -20.03 -2.56
C ILE A 217 -5.68 -20.14 -2.83
N HIS A 218 -6.07 -20.03 -4.07
CA HIS A 218 -7.45 -19.96 -4.51
C HIS A 218 -8.39 -20.95 -3.82
N ILE A 219 -9.41 -20.39 -3.27
CA ILE A 219 -10.61 -21.11 -2.86
C ILE A 219 -11.56 -21.14 -4.06
#